data_b86f8ae0f8596e71635f56c71bae5ff6
#
_entry.id   b86f8ae0f8596e71635f56c71bae5ff6
#
_cell.length_a   1.000
_cell.length_b   1.000
_cell.length_c   1.000
_cell.angle_alpha   90.00
_cell.angle_beta   90.00
_cell.angle_gamma   90.00
#
_symmetry.space_group_name_H-M   'P 1'
#
loop_
_entity.id
_entity.type
_entity.pdbx_description
1 polymer ?
#
loop_
_entity_poly.entity_id
_entity_poly.type
_entity_poly.pdbx_seq_one_letter_code
_entity_poly.pdbx_strand_id
1 'polypeptide(L)'
;RFSHDERGKEIPLSVFEVMVRLGECENSIVSKCSQSFCEDGEDYLLLNDGWKWVRVEGGFSNEEGLAMGHCGNYYAKKGDVLYSLREPVQQEEEVHWRPHLTFICLSSGYFGEMKGRSNGKPSAVYHDRIASLLSQSDFRGIEGGGYLPENNFSITDLKEDGVCQIV
;
A
#
# COMPACT_ATOMS: atom_id res chain seq x y z
N ARG A 1 -27.00 -23.80 3.60
CA ARG A 1 -27.61 -22.54 3.13
C ARG A 1 -27.22 -22.29 1.68
N PHE A 2 -28.22 -21.94 0.85
CA PHE A 2 -28.03 -21.68 -0.56
C PHE A 2 -28.73 -20.37 -0.92
N SER A 3 -28.15 -19.64 -1.88
CA SER A 3 -28.81 -18.56 -2.59
C SER A 3 -29.05 -19.02 -4.03
N HIS A 4 -29.80 -18.28 -4.81
CA HIS A 4 -30.10 -18.59 -6.19
C HIS A 4 -29.51 -17.51 -7.10
N ASP A 5 -28.89 -17.93 -8.21
CA ASP A 5 -28.46 -17.00 -9.25
C ASP A 5 -29.68 -16.48 -10.06
N GLU A 6 -29.40 -15.58 -10.99
CA GLU A 6 -30.44 -14.99 -11.87
C GLU A 6 -31.17 -16.01 -12.75
N ARG A 7 -30.68 -17.26 -12.82
CA ARG A 7 -31.25 -18.37 -13.56
C ARG A 7 -31.96 -19.38 -12.65
N GLY A 8 -32.10 -19.07 -11.36
CA GLY A 8 -32.72 -19.94 -10.37
C GLY A 8 -31.90 -21.16 -9.96
N LYS A 9 -30.60 -21.18 -10.28
CA LYS A 9 -29.70 -22.26 -9.86
C LYS A 9 -29.23 -22.04 -8.43
N GLU A 10 -29.31 -23.07 -7.61
CA GLU A 10 -28.78 -23.03 -6.25
C GLU A 10 -27.26 -22.88 -6.24
N ILE A 11 -26.78 -21.87 -5.51
CA ILE A 11 -25.36 -21.64 -5.28
C ILE A 11 -25.08 -21.80 -3.78
N PRO A 12 -24.01 -22.47 -3.38
CA PRO A 12 -23.61 -22.48 -1.97
C PRO A 12 -23.47 -21.06 -1.44
N LEU A 13 -24.12 -20.77 -0.31
CA LEU A 13 -24.17 -19.42 0.25
C LEU A 13 -22.77 -18.86 0.51
N SER A 14 -21.81 -19.73 0.82
CA SER A 14 -20.41 -19.34 1.02
C SER A 14 -19.77 -18.71 -0.21
N VAL A 15 -20.05 -19.27 -1.40
CA VAL A 15 -19.54 -18.73 -2.67
C VAL A 15 -20.26 -17.45 -3.05
N PHE A 16 -21.56 -17.42 -2.85
CA PHE A 16 -22.38 -16.23 -3.11
C PHE A 16 -22.00 -15.08 -2.17
N GLU A 17 -21.85 -15.35 -0.87
CA GLU A 17 -21.38 -14.34 0.08
C GLU A 17 -19.99 -13.79 -0.27
N VAL A 18 -19.08 -14.64 -0.72
CA VAL A 18 -17.76 -14.21 -1.17
C VAL A 18 -17.86 -13.32 -2.40
N MET A 19 -18.67 -13.68 -3.39
CA MET A 19 -18.84 -12.88 -4.59
C MET A 19 -19.51 -11.52 -4.30
N VAL A 20 -20.55 -11.50 -3.46
CA VAL A 20 -21.22 -10.26 -3.03
C VAL A 20 -20.25 -9.38 -2.23
N ARG A 21 -19.53 -9.96 -1.29
CA ARG A 21 -18.55 -9.22 -0.49
C ARG A 21 -17.37 -8.69 -1.31
N LEU A 22 -16.92 -9.42 -2.31
CA LEU A 22 -15.90 -8.93 -3.24
C LEU A 22 -16.42 -7.74 -4.04
N GLY A 23 -17.64 -7.81 -4.59
CA GLY A 23 -18.26 -6.71 -5.30
C GLY A 23 -18.52 -5.50 -4.40
N GLU A 24 -19.02 -5.72 -3.18
CA GLU A 24 -19.24 -4.67 -2.19
C GLU A 24 -17.91 -4.06 -1.70
N CYS A 25 -16.90 -4.89 -1.51
CA CYS A 25 -15.56 -4.45 -1.14
C CYS A 25 -14.96 -3.56 -2.23
N GLU A 26 -14.99 -3.99 -3.48
CA GLU A 26 -14.50 -3.21 -4.61
C GLU A 26 -15.23 -1.86 -4.74
N ASN A 27 -16.55 -1.86 -4.70
CA ASN A 27 -17.35 -0.64 -4.77
C ASN A 27 -17.13 0.27 -3.55
N SER A 28 -17.05 -0.29 -2.36
CA SER A 28 -16.78 0.45 -1.12
C SER A 28 -15.37 1.04 -1.11
N ILE A 29 -14.37 0.31 -1.62
CA ILE A 29 -13.01 0.77 -1.76
C ILE A 29 -12.92 1.94 -2.73
N VAL A 30 -13.50 1.81 -3.92
CA VAL A 30 -13.49 2.87 -4.94
C VAL A 30 -14.17 4.14 -4.43
N SER A 31 -15.29 4.03 -3.73
CA SER A 31 -16.00 5.19 -3.19
C SER A 31 -15.31 5.83 -1.98
N LYS A 32 -14.62 5.05 -1.14
CA LYS A 32 -13.94 5.52 0.06
C LYS A 32 -12.48 5.96 -0.20
N CYS A 33 -11.79 5.36 -1.17
CA CYS A 33 -10.39 5.66 -1.47
C CYS A 33 -10.16 7.12 -1.89
N SER A 34 -11.14 7.78 -2.51
CA SER A 34 -11.04 9.19 -2.87
C SER A 34 -11.05 10.13 -1.68
N GLN A 35 -11.49 9.68 -0.50
CA GLN A 35 -11.68 10.49 0.70
C GLN A 35 -11.01 9.90 1.96
N SER A 36 -10.31 8.76 1.83
CA SER A 36 -9.70 8.12 2.99
C SER A 36 -8.32 8.70 3.29
N PHE A 37 -8.12 9.07 4.54
CA PHE A 37 -6.88 9.59 5.07
C PHE A 37 -6.35 8.66 6.15
N CYS A 38 -5.04 8.70 6.38
CA CYS A 38 -4.37 7.94 7.42
C CYS A 38 -3.59 8.88 8.33
N GLU A 39 -3.90 8.83 9.61
CA GLU A 39 -3.26 9.67 10.63
C GLU A 39 -2.35 8.87 11.57
N ASP A 40 -2.30 7.55 11.40
CA ASP A 40 -1.50 6.66 12.22
C ASP A 40 -0.01 6.65 11.83
N GLY A 41 0.81 6.11 12.71
CA GLY A 41 2.24 5.97 12.52
C GLY A 41 3.06 7.17 12.95
N GLU A 42 4.37 7.06 12.76
CA GLU A 42 5.35 8.09 13.11
C GLU A 42 6.00 8.65 11.84
N ASP A 43 6.22 9.96 11.83
CA ASP A 43 6.93 10.61 10.73
C ASP A 43 8.36 10.06 10.66
N TYR A 44 8.73 9.51 9.51
CA TYR A 44 10.05 8.94 9.28
C TYR A 44 10.95 9.84 8.42
N LEU A 45 10.43 10.33 7.32
CA LEU A 45 11.16 11.16 6.37
C LEU A 45 10.24 12.21 5.76
N LEU A 46 10.48 13.47 6.04
CA LEU A 46 9.80 14.58 5.39
C LEU A 46 10.51 14.93 4.09
N LEU A 47 9.77 15.00 2.99
CA LEU A 47 10.29 15.32 1.66
C LEU A 47 10.16 16.81 1.36
N ASN A 48 10.97 17.31 0.42
CA ASN A 48 11.03 18.73 0.07
C ASN A 48 9.72 19.28 -0.52
N ASP A 49 8.89 18.42 -1.09
CA ASP A 49 7.59 18.79 -1.66
C ASP A 49 6.44 18.77 -0.65
N GLY A 50 6.74 18.53 0.61
CA GLY A 50 5.76 18.44 1.70
C GLY A 50 5.17 17.07 1.93
N TRP A 51 5.40 16.12 1.04
CA TRP A 51 5.04 14.72 1.27
C TRP A 51 5.93 14.11 2.35
N LYS A 52 5.50 12.99 2.92
CA LYS A 52 6.29 12.28 3.94
C LYS A 52 6.20 10.78 3.81
N TRP A 53 7.25 10.10 4.24
CA TRP A 53 7.21 8.69 4.58
C TRP A 53 6.89 8.54 6.06
N VAL A 54 5.92 7.71 6.36
CA VAL A 54 5.46 7.39 7.71
C VAL A 54 5.83 5.95 8.02
N ARG A 55 6.30 5.71 9.23
CA ARG A 55 6.63 4.40 9.75
C ARG A 55 5.53 3.90 10.67
N VAL A 56 5.01 2.71 10.40
CA VAL A 56 4.01 2.04 11.24
C VAL A 56 4.61 0.74 11.76
N GLU A 57 4.87 0.66 13.04
CA GLU A 57 5.36 -0.56 13.66
C GLU A 57 4.28 -1.64 13.73
N GLY A 58 4.71 -2.91 13.68
CA GLY A 58 3.79 -4.04 13.63
C GLY A 58 3.29 -4.36 12.22
N GLY A 59 3.70 -3.57 11.21
CA GLY A 59 3.46 -3.83 9.78
C GLY A 59 2.01 -3.90 9.36
N PHE A 60 1.07 -3.43 10.20
CA PHE A 60 -0.35 -3.50 9.91
C PHE A 60 -1.06 -2.21 10.29
N SER A 61 -1.80 -1.69 9.35
CA SER A 61 -2.71 -0.57 9.56
C SER A 61 -4.03 -0.85 8.85
N ASN A 62 -5.12 -0.91 9.61
CA ASN A 62 -6.45 -1.01 9.03
C ASN A 62 -6.79 0.21 8.17
N GLU A 63 -6.40 1.39 8.62
CA GLU A 63 -6.62 2.64 7.88
C GLU A 63 -5.90 2.62 6.54
N GLU A 64 -4.64 2.22 6.54
CA GLU A 64 -3.83 2.08 5.32
C GLU A 64 -4.44 1.06 4.35
N GLY A 65 -4.82 -0.13 4.84
CA GLY A 65 -5.43 -1.17 4.03
C GLY A 65 -6.73 -0.70 3.38
N LEU A 66 -7.59 -0.02 4.12
CA LEU A 66 -8.84 0.53 3.61
C LEU A 66 -8.59 1.66 2.60
N ALA A 67 -7.68 2.56 2.90
CA ALA A 67 -7.36 3.69 2.04
C ALA A 67 -6.66 3.26 0.74
N MET A 68 -5.82 2.24 0.80
CA MET A 68 -5.03 1.74 -0.34
C MET A 68 -5.73 0.65 -1.14
N GLY A 69 -6.88 0.15 -0.65
CA GLY A 69 -7.59 -0.94 -1.33
C GLY A 69 -6.87 -2.28 -1.23
N HIS A 70 -6.13 -2.51 -0.17
CA HIS A 70 -5.56 -3.81 0.13
C HIS A 70 -6.63 -4.64 0.83
N CYS A 71 -7.12 -5.67 0.17
CA CYS A 71 -8.12 -6.59 0.74
C CYS A 71 -7.52 -7.62 1.70
N GLY A 72 -6.23 -7.57 1.96
CA GLY A 72 -5.52 -8.52 2.81
C GLY A 72 -5.25 -7.98 4.20
N ASN A 73 -5.58 -8.76 5.22
CA ASN A 73 -4.95 -8.61 6.51
C ASN A 73 -3.49 -9.03 6.34
N TYR A 74 -2.61 -8.06 6.18
CA TYR A 74 -1.20 -8.37 6.29
C TYR A 74 -0.89 -8.67 7.75
N TYR A 75 -0.58 -9.91 8.00
CA TYR A 75 -0.03 -10.29 9.30
C TYR A 75 1.45 -9.99 9.30
N ALA A 76 1.81 -8.82 9.79
CA ALA A 76 3.19 -8.51 10.03
C ALA A 76 3.80 -9.58 10.94
N LYS A 77 4.90 -10.13 10.49
CA LYS A 77 5.74 -10.92 11.38
C LYS A 77 6.37 -10.00 12.42
N LYS A 78 6.68 -10.54 13.57
CA LYS A 78 7.35 -9.78 14.62
C LYS A 78 8.63 -9.11 14.09
N GLY A 79 8.68 -7.79 14.18
CA GLY A 79 9.82 -7.00 13.72
C GLY A 79 9.69 -6.42 12.31
N ASP A 80 8.63 -6.78 11.56
CA ASP A 80 8.34 -6.13 10.29
C ASP A 80 7.77 -4.72 10.51
N VAL A 81 8.07 -3.82 9.60
CA VAL A 81 7.66 -2.41 9.66
C VAL A 81 7.02 -1.99 8.34
N LEU A 82 5.90 -1.32 8.42
CA LEU A 82 5.25 -0.72 7.26
C LEU A 82 5.75 0.71 7.06
N TYR A 83 6.11 1.05 5.82
CA TYR A 83 6.42 2.41 5.39
C TYR A 83 5.36 2.88 4.40
N SER A 84 4.72 4.01 4.70
CA SER A 84 3.65 4.59 3.89
C SER A 84 4.07 5.94 3.35
N LEU A 85 3.96 6.13 2.04
CA LEU A 85 4.14 7.44 1.42
C LEU A 85 2.82 8.20 1.49
N ARG A 86 2.84 9.39 2.08
CA ARG A 86 1.64 10.20 2.33
C ARG A 86 1.76 11.60 1.75
N GLU A 87 0.70 11.99 1.08
CA GLU A 87 0.48 13.32 0.53
C GLU A 87 -0.27 14.21 1.52
N PRO A 88 0.18 15.46 1.76
CA PRO A 88 -0.62 16.41 2.51
C PRO A 88 -1.81 16.91 1.70
N VAL A 89 -3.00 16.82 2.25
CA VAL A 89 -4.24 17.31 1.64
C VAL A 89 -4.90 18.31 2.57
N GLN A 90 -5.02 19.56 2.12
CA GLN A 90 -5.69 20.59 2.88
C GLN A 90 -7.21 20.42 2.77
N GLN A 91 -7.88 20.23 3.90
CA GLN A 91 -9.33 20.30 4.01
C GLN A 91 -9.71 21.27 5.10
N GLU A 92 -10.44 22.31 4.73
CA GLU A 92 -10.78 23.40 5.65
C GLU A 92 -9.52 24.00 6.30
N GLU A 93 -9.39 23.93 7.63
CA GLU A 93 -8.24 24.43 8.37
C GLU A 93 -7.24 23.34 8.78
N GLU A 94 -7.49 22.07 8.39
CA GLU A 94 -6.69 20.93 8.79
C GLU A 94 -5.95 20.30 7.59
N VAL A 95 -4.77 19.76 7.87
CA VAL A 95 -4.01 18.96 6.92
C VAL A 95 -4.25 17.48 7.21
N HIS A 96 -4.74 16.76 6.21
CA HIS A 96 -4.92 15.32 6.26
C HIS A 96 -3.89 14.61 5.39
N TRP A 97 -3.64 13.35 5.66
CA TRP A 97 -2.60 12.59 4.99
C TRP A 97 -3.18 11.46 4.15
N ARG A 98 -2.99 11.54 2.84
CA ARG A 98 -3.46 10.54 1.89
C ARG A 98 -2.34 9.57 1.53
N PRO A 99 -2.51 8.24 1.78
CA PRO A 99 -1.51 7.26 1.41
C PRO A 99 -1.50 7.00 -0.11
N HIS A 100 -0.31 6.78 -0.65
CA HIS A 100 -0.08 6.48 -2.06
C HIS A 100 0.70 5.19 -2.28
N LEU A 101 1.63 4.87 -1.39
CA LEU A 101 2.45 3.66 -1.45
C LEU A 101 2.50 3.00 -0.07
N THR A 102 2.52 1.68 -0.06
CA THR A 102 2.65 0.86 1.14
C THR A 102 3.78 -0.14 0.94
N PHE A 103 4.86 0.05 1.66
CA PHE A 103 6.07 -0.77 1.59
C PHE A 103 6.29 -1.49 2.91
N ILE A 104 6.67 -2.74 2.85
CA ILE A 104 6.92 -3.56 4.03
C ILE A 104 8.40 -3.86 4.13
N CYS A 105 9.03 -3.35 5.17
CA CYS A 105 10.41 -3.70 5.52
C CYS A 105 10.39 -4.87 6.48
N LEU A 106 11.04 -5.95 6.09
CA LEU A 106 11.19 -7.16 6.90
C LEU A 106 12.14 -6.91 8.08
N SER A 107 12.03 -7.72 9.10
CA SER A 107 12.93 -7.65 10.27
C SER A 107 14.41 -7.79 9.90
N SER A 108 14.71 -8.36 8.74
CA SER A 108 16.05 -8.46 8.17
C SER A 108 16.63 -7.13 7.68
N GLY A 109 15.81 -6.09 7.53
CA GLY A 109 16.20 -4.80 6.94
C GLY A 109 16.03 -4.72 5.42
N TYR A 110 15.53 -5.78 4.79
CA TYR A 110 15.20 -5.79 3.36
C TYR A 110 13.72 -5.48 3.15
N PHE A 111 13.39 -4.77 2.09
CA PHE A 111 12.01 -4.60 1.67
C PHE A 111 11.46 -5.88 1.04
N GLY A 112 10.30 -6.32 1.51
CA GLY A 112 9.51 -7.38 0.91
C GLY A 112 8.52 -6.81 -0.10
N GLU A 113 7.25 -6.69 0.27
CA GLU A 113 6.23 -6.09 -0.60
C GLU A 113 6.40 -4.59 -0.71
N MET A 114 6.37 -4.08 -1.93
CA MET A 114 6.48 -2.65 -2.25
C MET A 114 5.40 -2.31 -3.28
N LYS A 115 4.22 -1.94 -2.81
CA LYS A 115 3.00 -1.81 -3.62
C LYS A 115 2.42 -0.39 -3.59
N GLY A 116 1.73 -0.07 -4.67
CA GLY A 116 0.82 1.05 -4.74
C GLY A 116 -0.63 0.66 -4.42
N ARG A 117 -1.55 1.52 -4.79
CA ARG A 117 -2.99 1.32 -4.60
C ARG A 117 -3.46 0.04 -5.29
N SER A 118 -4.37 -0.68 -4.62
CA SER A 118 -4.96 -1.94 -5.11
C SER A 118 -3.93 -2.99 -5.50
N ASN A 119 -2.82 -3.08 -4.77
CA ASN A 119 -1.69 -3.96 -5.04
C ASN A 119 -1.05 -3.75 -6.41
N GLY A 120 -1.21 -2.57 -6.99
CA GLY A 120 -0.59 -2.21 -8.25
C GLY A 120 0.88 -1.86 -8.11
N LYS A 121 1.61 -1.95 -9.21
CA LYS A 121 3.01 -1.53 -9.26
C LYS A 121 3.11 0.00 -9.09
N PRO A 122 3.99 0.48 -8.19
CA PRO A 122 4.25 1.91 -8.08
C PRO A 122 4.63 2.54 -9.41
N SER A 123 3.94 3.61 -9.80
CA SER A 123 4.22 4.30 -11.07
C SER A 123 5.46 5.19 -10.97
N ALA A 124 5.97 5.58 -12.14
CA ALA A 124 7.16 6.42 -12.29
C ALA A 124 7.07 7.77 -11.55
N VAL A 125 5.87 8.30 -11.36
CA VAL A 125 5.68 9.59 -10.64
C VAL A 125 6.15 9.56 -9.19
N TYR A 126 6.29 8.36 -8.61
CA TYR A 126 6.77 8.17 -7.23
C TYR A 126 8.26 7.88 -7.11
N HIS A 127 8.96 7.68 -8.23
CA HIS A 127 10.33 7.16 -8.21
C HIS A 127 11.30 8.03 -7.41
N ASP A 128 11.22 9.35 -7.52
CA ASP A 128 12.07 10.26 -6.73
C ASP A 128 11.83 10.11 -5.21
N ARG A 129 10.57 9.93 -4.82
CA ARG A 129 10.20 9.74 -3.42
C ARG A 129 10.62 8.37 -2.89
N ILE A 130 10.53 7.34 -3.75
CA ILE A 130 11.03 5.99 -3.43
C ILE A 130 12.56 6.02 -3.28
N ALA A 131 13.26 6.68 -4.21
CA ALA A 131 14.71 6.83 -4.14
C ALA A 131 15.15 7.53 -2.85
N SER A 132 14.42 8.55 -2.42
CA SER A 132 14.68 9.23 -1.15
C SER A 132 14.56 8.30 0.05
N LEU A 133 13.55 7.41 0.08
CA LEU A 133 13.42 6.40 1.12
C LEU A 133 14.58 5.40 1.09
N LEU A 134 14.88 4.84 -0.08
CA LEU A 134 15.92 3.83 -0.24
C LEU A 134 17.34 4.36 0.06
N SER A 135 17.52 5.67 0.02
CA SER A 135 18.79 6.31 0.36
C SER A 135 19.07 6.35 1.87
N GLN A 136 18.10 6.02 2.70
CA GLN A 136 18.29 5.97 4.15
C GLN A 136 19.15 4.78 4.55
N SER A 137 20.01 4.96 5.55
CA SER A 137 20.97 3.93 6.00
C SER A 137 20.32 2.74 6.71
N ASP A 138 19.04 2.85 7.08
CA ASP A 138 18.32 1.80 7.82
C ASP A 138 18.00 0.57 6.95
N PHE A 139 18.10 0.69 5.64
CA PHE A 139 17.68 -0.34 4.71
C PHE A 139 18.88 -1.06 4.08
N ARG A 140 18.71 -2.37 3.87
CA ARG A 140 19.75 -3.24 3.31
C ARG A 140 19.55 -3.53 1.82
N GLY A 141 18.32 -3.39 1.32
CA GLY A 141 17.99 -3.65 -0.07
C GLY A 141 16.55 -4.12 -0.26
N ILE A 142 16.29 -4.71 -1.40
CA ILE A 142 14.97 -5.21 -1.79
C ILE A 142 15.05 -6.72 -2.00
N GLU A 143 14.27 -7.46 -1.22
CA GLU A 143 14.11 -8.92 -1.36
C GLU A 143 12.92 -9.27 -2.25
N GLY A 144 11.84 -8.48 -2.14
CA GLY A 144 10.61 -8.71 -2.86
C GLY A 144 9.76 -9.84 -2.27
N GLY A 145 8.92 -10.44 -3.09
CA GLY A 145 8.02 -11.53 -2.69
C GLY A 145 6.60 -11.08 -2.39
N GLY A 146 5.88 -11.89 -1.61
CA GLY A 146 4.52 -11.61 -1.21
C GLY A 146 3.47 -11.85 -2.30
N TYR A 147 2.31 -11.24 -2.16
CA TYR A 147 1.21 -11.34 -3.11
C TYR A 147 1.47 -10.52 -4.37
N LEU A 148 1.26 -11.12 -5.55
CA LEU A 148 1.55 -10.50 -6.84
C LEU A 148 2.98 -9.90 -6.90
N PRO A 149 4.03 -10.70 -6.75
CA PRO A 149 5.39 -10.19 -6.66
C PRO A 149 5.84 -9.46 -7.94
N GLU A 150 5.23 -9.73 -9.07
CA GLU A 150 5.44 -9.03 -10.35
C GLU A 150 4.99 -7.55 -10.30
N ASN A 151 4.11 -7.20 -9.36
CA ASN A 151 3.66 -5.84 -9.14
C ASN A 151 4.49 -5.09 -8.08
N ASN A 152 5.51 -5.73 -7.53
CA ASN A 152 6.42 -5.03 -6.62
C ASN A 152 7.28 -4.01 -7.37
N PHE A 153 7.59 -2.92 -6.69
CA PHE A 153 8.66 -2.03 -7.15
C PHE A 153 9.99 -2.80 -7.23
N SER A 154 10.75 -2.53 -8.27
CA SER A 154 12.09 -3.08 -8.47
C SER A 154 13.09 -1.95 -8.70
N ILE A 155 14.34 -2.15 -8.28
CA ILE A 155 15.40 -1.16 -8.52
C ILE A 155 15.63 -0.90 -10.02
N THR A 156 15.29 -1.86 -10.88
CA THR A 156 15.35 -1.70 -12.33
C THR A 156 14.35 -0.68 -12.86
N ASP A 157 13.25 -0.45 -12.16
CA ASP A 157 12.24 0.54 -12.53
C ASP A 157 12.84 1.97 -12.49
N LEU A 158 13.74 2.25 -11.57
CA LEU A 158 14.46 3.54 -11.51
C LEU A 158 15.38 3.74 -12.71
N LYS A 159 15.94 2.68 -13.27
CA LYS A 159 16.87 2.76 -14.41
C LYS A 159 16.16 3.12 -15.69
N GLU A 160 14.94 2.62 -15.87
CA GLU A 160 14.13 2.87 -17.06
C GLU A 160 13.74 4.35 -17.19
N ASP A 161 13.61 5.05 -16.06
CA ASP A 161 13.23 6.47 -16.05
C ASP A 161 14.41 7.46 -16.06
N GLY A 162 15.64 6.98 -16.17
CA GLY A 162 16.81 7.83 -16.13
C GLY A 162 17.09 8.48 -14.77
N VAL A 163 16.34 8.13 -13.73
CA VAL A 163 16.52 8.61 -12.35
C VAL A 163 17.69 7.92 -11.64
N CYS A 164 18.26 6.91 -12.26
CA CYS A 164 19.32 6.11 -11.68
C CYS A 164 20.69 6.80 -11.74
N GLN A 165 20.90 7.81 -10.90
CA GLN A 165 22.25 8.25 -10.52
C GLN A 165 22.48 8.13 -9.03
N ILE A 166 21.68 7.34 -8.34
CA ILE A 166 21.82 7.09 -6.90
C ILE A 166 22.44 5.70 -6.73
N VAL A 167 23.70 5.64 -6.77
CA VAL A 167 24.46 4.51 -6.24
C VAL A 167 25.46 5.07 -5.26
#